data_d65301c474064b0a5bd81c9180962c20
#
_entry.id   d65301c474064b0a5bd81c9180962c20
#
_cell.length_a   1.000
_cell.length_b   1.000
_cell.length_c   1.000
_cell.angle_alpha   90.00
_cell.angle_beta   90.00
_cell.angle_gamma   90.00
#
_symmetry.space_group_name_H-M   'P 1'
#
loop_
_entity.id
_entity.type
_entity.pdbx_description
1 polymer ?
#
loop_
_entity_poly.entity_id
_entity_poly.type
_entity_poly.pdbx_seq_one_letter_code
_entity_poly.pdbx_strand_id
1 'polypeptide(L)'
;MSIDQGALDLVPGNVKQIVAPYRQGSVDIYMVSLDAIRIREGFNDARASDPEYAQHVRELADSIKANGFYRHKPLTVFASADGYLYLSDGHSRFAALELANEEGAQIEAVPVVNEAKGTTEEDRIVGLITNNSGKRLTPYGEGLVCKTLIARGLSEREIARRTGFLVAKVSNLLSLVGAPKPIRDLVTDGKVSATTAIKTMRKHGAGAVAALEEGVKKAEAAGKAKVMPRMVEPARPRTPSKARQAAESAVSDADCLDWIERQGGVVIREWHREGQARYFEVFDRNENERLAEGANVRAALANAVKAES
;
A
#
# COMPACT_ATOMS: atom_id res chain seq x y z
N MET A 1 -37.03 -14.62 3.27
CA MET A 1 -36.37 -15.59 2.38
C MET A 1 -35.27 -16.25 3.19
N SER A 2 -35.53 -17.46 3.69
CA SER A 2 -34.49 -18.27 4.33
C SER A 2 -33.61 -18.83 3.23
N ILE A 3 -32.32 -18.51 3.31
CA ILE A 3 -31.31 -19.14 2.46
C ILE A 3 -31.22 -20.57 2.98
N ASP A 4 -31.78 -21.50 2.21
CA ASP A 4 -31.59 -22.94 2.40
C ASP A 4 -30.09 -23.22 2.29
N GLN A 5 -29.44 -23.36 3.45
CA GLN A 5 -28.06 -23.89 3.52
C GLN A 5 -28.18 -25.42 3.27
N GLY A 6 -28.43 -25.77 2.03
CA GLY A 6 -28.24 -27.13 1.57
C GLY A 6 -26.84 -27.54 1.90
N ALA A 7 -26.64 -28.34 2.92
CA ALA A 7 -25.37 -28.93 3.27
C ALA A 7 -24.80 -29.55 1.98
N LEU A 8 -23.71 -29.02 1.46
CA LEU A 8 -22.89 -29.70 0.45
C LEU A 8 -22.32 -30.93 1.17
N ASP A 9 -23.08 -32.03 1.19
CA ASP A 9 -22.60 -33.34 1.66
C ASP A 9 -21.51 -33.82 0.68
N LEU A 10 -20.32 -33.21 0.79
CA LEU A 10 -19.15 -33.67 0.06
C LEU A 10 -18.68 -34.98 0.68
N VAL A 11 -19.01 -36.08 0.03
CA VAL A 11 -18.46 -37.39 0.37
C VAL A 11 -16.98 -37.44 0.05
N PRO A 12 -16.11 -37.76 1.04
CA PRO A 12 -14.68 -37.84 0.79
C PRO A 12 -14.34 -38.84 -0.31
N GLY A 13 -13.68 -38.38 -1.36
CA GLY A 13 -13.22 -39.21 -2.47
C GLY A 13 -11.75 -39.61 -2.34
N ASN A 14 -11.32 -40.57 -3.17
CA ASN A 14 -9.92 -40.94 -3.26
C ASN A 14 -9.17 -40.00 -4.21
N VAL A 15 -8.37 -39.09 -3.65
CA VAL A 15 -7.61 -38.08 -4.41
C VAL A 15 -6.71 -38.73 -5.48
N LYS A 16 -6.04 -39.86 -5.17
CA LYS A 16 -5.15 -40.54 -6.14
C LYS A 16 -5.92 -41.03 -7.37
N GLN A 17 -7.12 -41.58 -7.18
CA GLN A 17 -7.96 -42.05 -8.29
C GLN A 17 -8.50 -40.88 -9.12
N ILE A 18 -8.92 -39.79 -8.47
CA ILE A 18 -9.47 -38.61 -9.14
C ILE A 18 -8.38 -37.90 -9.95
N VAL A 19 -7.17 -37.78 -9.41
CA VAL A 19 -6.06 -37.04 -10.06
C VAL A 19 -5.42 -37.85 -11.18
N ALA A 20 -5.47 -39.20 -11.15
CA ALA A 20 -4.78 -40.07 -12.11
C ALA A 20 -4.96 -39.66 -13.58
N PRO A 21 -6.16 -39.42 -14.11
CA PRO A 21 -6.37 -39.02 -15.50
C PRO A 21 -5.92 -37.60 -15.84
N TYR A 22 -5.72 -36.72 -14.83
CA TYR A 22 -5.35 -35.32 -15.04
C TYR A 22 -3.90 -35.00 -14.68
N ARG A 23 -3.16 -36.00 -14.18
CA ARG A 23 -1.80 -35.84 -13.70
C ARG A 23 -0.83 -35.51 -14.83
N GLN A 24 -0.17 -34.34 -14.73
CA GLN A 24 0.87 -33.90 -15.67
C GLN A 24 2.29 -33.98 -15.07
N GLY A 25 2.41 -34.36 -13.80
CA GLY A 25 3.68 -34.46 -13.10
C GLY A 25 3.52 -34.75 -11.61
N SER A 26 4.60 -34.73 -10.86
CA SER A 26 4.61 -34.83 -9.39
C SER A 26 5.62 -33.85 -8.81
N VAL A 27 5.32 -33.36 -7.64
CA VAL A 27 6.26 -32.66 -6.77
C VAL A 27 6.45 -33.54 -5.56
N ASP A 28 7.71 -33.81 -5.21
CA ASP A 28 8.02 -34.63 -4.04
C ASP A 28 8.02 -33.76 -2.80
N ILE A 29 7.30 -34.21 -1.79
CA ILE A 29 7.31 -33.64 -0.43
C ILE A 29 8.05 -34.65 0.44
N TYR A 30 9.16 -34.22 1.02
CA TYR A 30 9.95 -35.03 1.90
C TYR A 30 9.67 -34.66 3.37
N MET A 31 9.61 -35.67 4.24
CA MET A 31 9.66 -35.45 5.69
C MET A 31 11.11 -35.43 6.12
N VAL A 32 11.61 -34.31 6.61
CA VAL A 32 13.02 -34.09 6.89
C VAL A 32 13.20 -33.68 8.35
N SER A 33 14.23 -34.24 9.03
CA SER A 33 14.61 -33.82 10.36
C SER A 33 15.08 -32.36 10.36
N LEU A 34 14.78 -31.65 11.44
CA LEU A 34 15.17 -30.25 11.61
C LEU A 34 16.67 -30.05 11.52
N ASP A 35 17.47 -31.05 12.01
CA ASP A 35 18.92 -30.99 12.00
C ASP A 35 19.56 -30.88 10.62
N ALA A 36 18.82 -31.30 9.58
CA ALA A 36 19.27 -31.17 8.19
C ALA A 36 19.02 -29.80 7.58
N ILE A 37 18.21 -28.94 8.22
CA ILE A 37 17.81 -27.63 7.72
C ILE A 37 18.67 -26.54 8.33
N ARG A 38 19.15 -25.64 7.50
CA ARG A 38 19.95 -24.47 7.90
C ARG A 38 19.31 -23.18 7.41
N ILE A 39 19.43 -22.14 8.20
CA ILE A 39 19.11 -20.77 7.80
C ILE A 39 20.42 -20.09 7.39
N ARG A 40 20.41 -19.42 6.26
CA ARG A 40 21.55 -18.64 5.82
C ARG A 40 21.59 -17.30 6.57
N GLU A 41 22.71 -17.01 7.21
CA GLU A 41 22.92 -15.77 7.94
C GLU A 41 22.68 -14.53 7.03
N GLY A 42 22.01 -13.53 7.57
CA GLY A 42 21.69 -12.28 6.85
C GLY A 42 20.59 -12.39 5.78
N PHE A 43 20.15 -13.60 5.44
CA PHE A 43 19.15 -13.76 4.36
C PHE A 43 17.77 -13.19 4.73
N ASN A 44 17.40 -13.24 5.99
CA ASN A 44 16.10 -12.82 6.50
C ASN A 44 16.12 -11.49 7.29
N ASP A 45 17.18 -10.71 7.19
CA ASP A 45 17.34 -9.43 7.92
C ASP A 45 16.19 -8.43 7.65
N ALA A 46 15.60 -8.50 6.46
CA ALA A 46 14.42 -7.72 6.11
C ALA A 46 13.23 -7.98 7.05
N ARG A 47 13.09 -9.21 7.56
CA ARG A 47 12.07 -9.58 8.55
C ARG A 47 12.46 -9.17 9.96
N ALA A 48 13.72 -9.32 10.33
CA ALA A 48 14.22 -8.95 11.64
C ALA A 48 14.02 -7.44 11.94
N SER A 49 13.88 -6.62 10.90
CA SER A 49 13.57 -5.20 11.04
C SER A 49 12.12 -4.88 11.38
N ASP A 50 11.21 -5.87 11.42
CA ASP A 50 9.80 -5.69 11.78
C ASP A 50 9.62 -5.83 13.29
N PRO A 51 9.21 -4.78 14.03
CA PRO A 51 8.99 -4.84 15.48
C PRO A 51 7.95 -5.89 15.91
N GLU A 52 6.99 -6.19 15.03
CA GLU A 52 5.96 -7.19 15.30
C GLU A 52 6.36 -8.61 14.88
N TYR A 53 7.59 -8.81 14.40
CA TYR A 53 8.03 -10.13 13.94
C TYR A 53 8.04 -11.18 15.05
N ALA A 54 8.54 -10.81 16.21
CA ALA A 54 8.57 -11.71 17.37
C ALA A 54 7.17 -12.17 17.80
N GLN A 55 6.21 -11.24 17.82
CA GLN A 55 4.81 -11.55 18.12
C GLN A 55 4.20 -12.50 17.06
N HIS A 56 4.48 -12.26 15.79
CA HIS A 56 4.02 -13.14 14.71
C HIS A 56 4.62 -14.56 14.81
N VAL A 57 5.90 -14.68 15.16
CA VAL A 57 6.53 -15.97 15.40
C VAL A 57 5.88 -16.66 16.59
N ARG A 58 5.58 -15.93 17.67
CA ARG A 58 4.88 -16.45 18.85
C ARG A 58 3.51 -17.04 18.49
N GLU A 59 2.69 -16.30 17.76
CA GLU A 59 1.34 -16.74 17.30
C GLU A 59 1.42 -18.01 16.46
N LEU A 60 2.41 -18.10 15.57
CA LEU A 60 2.65 -19.30 14.77
C LEU A 60 3.13 -20.49 15.66
N ALA A 61 3.99 -20.24 16.64
CA ALA A 61 4.47 -21.27 17.56
C ALA A 61 3.32 -21.86 18.40
N ASP A 62 2.45 -21.01 18.93
CA ASP A 62 1.27 -21.45 19.67
C ASP A 62 0.33 -22.30 18.80
N SER A 63 0.13 -21.90 17.54
CA SER A 63 -0.63 -22.68 16.56
C SER A 63 0.04 -24.03 16.24
N ILE A 64 1.36 -24.05 16.07
CA ILE A 64 2.12 -25.29 15.81
C ILE A 64 2.06 -26.23 17.02
N LYS A 65 2.16 -25.73 18.23
CA LYS A 65 2.00 -26.54 19.46
C LYS A 65 0.64 -27.17 19.56
N ALA A 66 -0.41 -26.43 19.21
CA ALA A 66 -1.79 -26.91 19.31
C ALA A 66 -2.17 -27.91 18.20
N ASN A 67 -1.65 -27.75 16.98
CA ASN A 67 -2.15 -28.43 15.78
C ASN A 67 -1.08 -29.27 15.05
N GLY A 68 0.16 -29.23 15.49
CA GLY A 68 1.31 -29.76 14.74
C GLY A 68 1.74 -28.83 13.58
N PHE A 69 2.83 -29.21 12.91
CA PHE A 69 3.32 -28.44 11.79
C PHE A 69 2.41 -28.57 10.54
N TYR A 70 2.31 -27.53 9.76
CA TYR A 70 1.39 -27.41 8.62
C TYR A 70 1.79 -28.29 7.43
N ARG A 71 1.17 -29.48 7.28
CA ARG A 71 1.44 -30.40 6.15
C ARG A 71 1.15 -29.78 4.76
N HIS A 72 0.18 -28.89 4.68
CA HIS A 72 -0.24 -28.22 3.46
C HIS A 72 0.56 -26.95 3.13
N LYS A 73 1.53 -26.59 3.96
CA LYS A 73 2.45 -25.45 3.77
C LYS A 73 3.89 -25.90 4.05
N PRO A 74 4.46 -26.78 3.22
CA PRO A 74 5.81 -27.25 3.39
C PRO A 74 6.81 -26.09 3.36
N LEU A 75 7.96 -26.29 3.97
CA LEU A 75 9.11 -25.39 3.84
C LEU A 75 9.73 -25.57 2.45
N THR A 76 10.21 -24.49 1.83
CA THR A 76 10.95 -24.59 0.58
C THR A 76 12.44 -24.53 0.87
N VAL A 77 13.18 -25.51 0.35
CA VAL A 77 14.62 -25.67 0.60
C VAL A 77 15.38 -25.88 -0.69
N PHE A 78 16.69 -25.65 -0.67
CA PHE A 78 17.62 -26.09 -1.68
C PHE A 78 18.80 -26.83 -1.06
N ALA A 79 19.31 -27.80 -1.78
CA ALA A 79 20.49 -28.56 -1.35
C ALA A 79 21.77 -27.77 -1.66
N SER A 80 22.69 -27.72 -0.71
CA SER A 80 24.03 -27.16 -0.87
C SER A 80 25.08 -28.24 -0.94
N ALA A 81 26.23 -27.92 -1.51
CA ALA A 81 27.36 -28.85 -1.64
C ALA A 81 27.98 -29.29 -0.30
N ASP A 82 27.67 -28.60 0.78
CA ASP A 82 28.07 -28.93 2.14
C ASP A 82 27.24 -30.05 2.81
N GLY A 83 26.22 -30.56 2.06
CA GLY A 83 25.37 -31.66 2.54
C GLY A 83 24.15 -31.19 3.36
N TYR A 84 23.91 -29.90 3.50
CA TYR A 84 22.74 -29.35 4.21
C TYR A 84 21.68 -28.82 3.25
N LEU A 85 20.45 -28.75 3.77
CA LEU A 85 19.31 -28.10 3.13
C LEU A 85 19.20 -26.67 3.65
N TYR A 86 19.28 -25.68 2.76
CA TYR A 86 19.10 -24.29 3.12
C TYR A 86 17.68 -23.82 2.84
N LEU A 87 17.11 -23.14 3.81
CA LEU A 87 15.76 -22.60 3.73
C LEU A 87 15.71 -21.45 2.72
N SER A 88 14.81 -21.53 1.72
CA SER A 88 14.53 -20.44 0.76
C SER A 88 13.18 -19.78 1.01
N ASP A 89 12.17 -20.52 1.53
CA ASP A 89 10.90 -19.96 2.00
C ASP A 89 10.39 -20.67 3.25
N GLY A 90 9.67 -19.91 4.10
CA GLY A 90 9.09 -20.41 5.33
C GLY A 90 9.86 -20.04 6.60
N HIS A 91 10.73 -19.05 6.56
CA HIS A 91 11.58 -18.63 7.69
C HIS A 91 10.79 -18.37 8.98
N SER A 92 9.63 -17.68 8.91
CA SER A 92 8.80 -17.44 10.09
C SER A 92 8.18 -18.72 10.66
N ARG A 93 7.83 -19.67 9.78
CA ARG A 93 7.31 -21.00 10.19
C ARG A 93 8.39 -21.86 10.83
N PHE A 94 9.61 -21.76 10.31
CA PHE A 94 10.76 -22.49 10.86
C PHE A 94 11.16 -21.91 12.22
N ALA A 95 11.29 -20.59 12.36
CA ALA A 95 11.54 -19.95 13.65
C ALA A 95 10.44 -20.25 14.70
N ALA A 96 9.18 -20.27 14.25
CA ALA A 96 8.06 -20.65 15.13
C ALA A 96 8.10 -22.13 15.56
N LEU A 97 8.57 -23.00 14.68
CA LEU A 97 8.77 -24.42 14.99
C LEU A 97 9.88 -24.63 16.01
N GLU A 98 11.02 -23.94 15.86
CA GLU A 98 12.10 -23.97 16.83
C GLU A 98 11.60 -23.53 18.20
N LEU A 99 10.89 -22.39 18.27
CA LEU A 99 10.28 -21.89 19.49
C LEU A 99 9.25 -22.86 20.09
N ALA A 100 8.41 -23.50 19.26
CA ALA A 100 7.42 -24.48 19.70
C ALA A 100 8.12 -25.72 20.32
N ASN A 101 9.24 -26.17 19.73
CA ASN A 101 10.02 -27.29 20.24
C ASN A 101 10.77 -26.96 21.53
N GLU A 102 11.32 -25.77 21.68
CA GLU A 102 11.88 -25.27 22.94
C GLU A 102 10.83 -25.31 24.07
N GLU A 103 9.56 -25.12 23.71
CA GLU A 103 8.42 -25.19 24.64
C GLU A 103 7.76 -26.56 24.71
N GLY A 104 8.40 -27.62 24.18
CA GLY A 104 8.02 -29.01 24.37
C GLY A 104 7.08 -29.60 23.32
N ALA A 105 6.99 -29.02 22.10
CA ALA A 105 6.13 -29.57 21.04
C ALA A 105 6.63 -30.89 20.44
N GLN A 106 7.93 -31.23 20.57
CA GLN A 106 8.56 -32.49 20.15
C GLN A 106 8.33 -32.84 18.66
N ILE A 107 8.38 -31.86 17.78
CA ILE A 107 8.24 -32.08 16.34
C ILE A 107 9.63 -32.34 15.75
N GLU A 108 9.90 -33.59 15.40
CA GLU A 108 11.21 -34.05 14.92
C GLU A 108 11.44 -33.84 13.43
N ALA A 109 10.37 -33.88 12.64
CA ALA A 109 10.45 -33.78 11.19
C ALA A 109 9.33 -32.92 10.61
N VAL A 110 9.63 -32.21 9.53
CA VAL A 110 8.70 -31.31 8.82
C VAL A 110 8.67 -31.59 7.32
N PRO A 111 7.53 -31.28 6.65
CA PRO A 111 7.45 -31.40 5.21
C PRO A 111 8.26 -30.30 4.53
N VAL A 112 9.12 -30.72 3.60
CA VAL A 112 9.88 -29.81 2.75
C VAL A 112 9.64 -30.12 1.27
N VAL A 113 9.74 -29.09 0.43
CA VAL A 113 9.80 -29.20 -1.03
C VAL A 113 11.09 -28.58 -1.52
N ASN A 114 11.64 -29.15 -2.58
CA ASN A 114 12.77 -28.52 -3.25
C ASN A 114 12.29 -27.29 -4.04
N GLU A 115 13.10 -26.25 -4.07
CA GLU A 115 12.84 -25.11 -4.95
C GLU A 115 12.87 -25.50 -6.43
N ALA A 116 12.33 -24.68 -7.31
CA ALA A 116 12.32 -24.94 -8.73
C ALA A 116 13.74 -25.06 -9.29
N LYS A 117 13.95 -26.01 -10.20
CA LYS A 117 15.26 -26.20 -10.86
C LYS A 117 15.66 -24.92 -11.60
N GLY A 118 16.89 -24.46 -11.35
CA GLY A 118 17.45 -23.26 -11.97
C GLY A 118 17.10 -21.96 -11.24
N THR A 119 16.51 -22.04 -10.03
CA THR A 119 16.30 -20.86 -9.17
C THR A 119 17.63 -20.19 -8.87
N THR A 120 17.75 -18.94 -9.23
CA THR A 120 18.94 -18.12 -8.96
C THR A 120 18.89 -17.52 -7.56
N GLU A 121 20.03 -16.98 -7.12
CA GLU A 121 20.10 -16.26 -5.84
C GLU A 121 19.19 -15.01 -5.83
N GLU A 122 19.12 -14.32 -6.96
CA GLU A 122 18.22 -13.17 -7.14
C GLU A 122 16.75 -13.59 -7.06
N ASP A 123 16.38 -14.78 -7.57
CA ASP A 123 15.02 -15.32 -7.46
C ASP A 123 14.65 -15.59 -6.00
N ARG A 124 15.56 -16.15 -5.20
CA ARG A 124 15.35 -16.36 -3.77
C ARG A 124 15.13 -15.04 -3.03
N ILE A 125 15.93 -14.02 -3.34
CA ILE A 125 15.80 -12.69 -2.73
C ILE A 125 14.48 -12.03 -3.16
N VAL A 126 14.10 -12.11 -4.42
CA VAL A 126 12.78 -11.65 -4.91
C VAL A 126 11.66 -12.40 -4.20
N GLY A 127 11.82 -13.70 -3.96
CA GLY A 127 10.91 -14.55 -3.22
C GLY A 127 10.57 -14.02 -1.82
N LEU A 128 11.49 -13.32 -1.16
CA LEU A 128 11.22 -12.65 0.13
C LEU A 128 10.09 -11.62 0.03
N ILE A 129 9.81 -11.07 -1.13
CA ILE A 129 8.70 -10.15 -1.39
C ILE A 129 7.49 -10.91 -1.94
N THR A 130 7.69 -11.75 -2.97
CA THR A 130 6.60 -12.35 -3.75
C THR A 130 5.93 -13.54 -3.10
N ASN A 131 6.69 -14.36 -2.33
CA ASN A 131 6.17 -15.58 -1.70
C ASN A 131 5.47 -15.33 -0.36
N ASN A 132 5.31 -14.06 0.02
CA ASN A 132 4.72 -13.66 1.29
C ASN A 132 3.20 -13.76 1.30
N SER A 133 2.67 -14.98 1.37
CA SER A 133 1.23 -15.25 1.55
C SER A 133 0.72 -15.02 2.99
N GLY A 134 1.63 -14.85 3.96
CA GLY A 134 1.34 -14.56 5.36
C GLY A 134 1.54 -13.08 5.70
N LYS A 135 2.32 -12.79 6.75
CA LYS A 135 2.66 -11.41 7.13
C LYS A 135 3.60 -10.79 6.09
N ARG A 136 3.17 -9.73 5.44
CA ARG A 136 3.98 -8.99 4.46
C ARG A 136 5.19 -8.33 5.14
N LEU A 137 6.25 -8.07 4.36
CA LEU A 137 7.36 -7.24 4.83
C LEU A 137 6.87 -5.81 5.09
N THR A 138 7.49 -5.15 6.07
CA THR A 138 7.33 -3.70 6.25
C THR A 138 7.91 -2.95 5.05
N PRO A 139 7.50 -1.70 4.79
CA PRO A 139 8.12 -0.90 3.72
C PRO A 139 9.64 -0.77 3.87
N TYR A 140 10.16 -0.72 5.09
CA TYR A 140 11.59 -0.71 5.34
C TYR A 140 12.23 -2.06 4.98
N GLY A 141 11.62 -3.17 5.36
CA GLY A 141 12.05 -4.52 4.98
C GLY A 141 12.00 -4.75 3.46
N GLU A 142 10.92 -4.34 2.77
CA GLU A 142 10.85 -4.35 1.29
C GLU A 142 12.00 -3.54 0.68
N GLY A 143 12.35 -2.40 1.28
CA GLY A 143 13.44 -1.56 0.84
C GLY A 143 14.82 -2.21 1.01
N LEU A 144 15.04 -2.95 2.10
CA LEU A 144 16.27 -3.72 2.32
C LEU A 144 16.44 -4.79 1.24
N VAL A 145 15.38 -5.52 0.89
CA VAL A 145 15.39 -6.49 -0.22
C VAL A 145 15.73 -5.80 -1.54
N CYS A 146 15.09 -4.67 -1.85
CA CYS A 146 15.40 -3.89 -3.06
C CYS A 146 16.87 -3.45 -3.08
N LYS A 147 17.41 -2.97 -1.95
CA LYS A 147 18.81 -2.57 -1.83
C LYS A 147 19.78 -3.74 -2.09
N THR A 148 19.46 -4.92 -1.58
CA THR A 148 20.26 -6.14 -1.82
C THR A 148 20.25 -6.51 -3.31
N LEU A 149 19.10 -6.40 -3.99
CA LEU A 149 18.99 -6.65 -5.43
C LEU A 149 19.77 -5.63 -6.26
N ILE A 150 19.77 -4.34 -5.89
CA ILE A 150 20.60 -3.30 -6.51
C ILE A 150 22.09 -3.65 -6.35
N ALA A 151 22.53 -4.06 -5.15
CA ALA A 151 23.92 -4.45 -4.89
C ALA A 151 24.35 -5.67 -5.73
N ARG A 152 23.41 -6.49 -6.19
CA ARG A 152 23.63 -7.60 -7.12
C ARG A 152 23.56 -7.21 -8.60
N GLY A 153 23.42 -5.92 -8.90
CA GLY A 153 23.46 -5.37 -10.25
C GLY A 153 22.10 -5.28 -10.96
N LEU A 154 20.97 -5.57 -10.30
CA LEU A 154 19.66 -5.38 -10.90
C LEU A 154 19.30 -3.89 -10.94
N SER A 155 18.71 -3.44 -12.04
CA SER A 155 18.14 -2.11 -12.15
C SER A 155 16.80 -1.98 -11.41
N GLU A 156 16.39 -0.76 -11.03
CA GLU A 156 15.07 -0.51 -10.43
C GLU A 156 13.92 -1.02 -11.31
N ARG A 157 14.06 -0.93 -12.63
CA ARG A 157 13.06 -1.45 -13.58
C ARG A 157 12.96 -2.97 -13.54
N GLU A 158 14.10 -3.66 -13.46
CA GLU A 158 14.14 -5.11 -13.36
C GLU A 158 13.56 -5.59 -12.02
N ILE A 159 13.91 -4.92 -10.91
CA ILE A 159 13.33 -5.19 -9.60
C ILE A 159 11.82 -5.00 -9.63
N ALA A 160 11.33 -3.91 -10.21
CA ALA A 160 9.90 -3.63 -10.34
C ALA A 160 9.18 -4.73 -11.13
N ARG A 161 9.76 -5.15 -12.27
CA ARG A 161 9.22 -6.24 -13.11
C ARG A 161 9.13 -7.56 -12.36
N ARG A 162 10.19 -7.95 -11.63
CA ARG A 162 10.28 -9.24 -10.93
C ARG A 162 9.43 -9.29 -9.65
N THR A 163 9.28 -8.17 -8.95
CA THR A 163 8.48 -8.08 -7.71
C THR A 163 7.01 -7.72 -7.93
N GLY A 164 6.64 -7.29 -9.14
CA GLY A 164 5.31 -6.74 -9.42
C GLY A 164 5.10 -5.32 -8.88
N PHE A 165 6.16 -4.64 -8.43
CA PHE A 165 6.07 -3.27 -7.94
C PHE A 165 6.10 -2.26 -9.09
N LEU A 166 5.57 -1.05 -8.84
CA LEU A 166 5.83 0.09 -9.70
C LEU A 166 7.28 0.58 -9.49
N VAL A 167 7.94 1.04 -10.55
CA VAL A 167 9.31 1.61 -10.46
C VAL A 167 9.39 2.72 -9.41
N ALA A 168 8.38 3.60 -9.38
CA ALA A 168 8.27 4.65 -8.37
C ALA A 168 8.20 4.11 -6.92
N LYS A 169 7.59 2.93 -6.70
CA LYS A 169 7.60 2.28 -5.39
C LYS A 169 9.02 1.83 -5.04
N VAL A 170 9.73 1.19 -5.96
CA VAL A 170 11.12 0.72 -5.75
C VAL A 170 12.02 1.91 -5.38
N SER A 171 11.97 3.00 -6.16
CA SER A 171 12.75 4.23 -5.88
C SER A 171 12.41 4.83 -4.50
N ASN A 172 11.13 4.85 -4.12
CA ASN A 172 10.69 5.30 -2.80
C ASN A 172 11.24 4.45 -1.66
N LEU A 173 11.22 3.12 -1.82
CA LEU A 173 11.73 2.17 -0.83
C LEU A 173 13.26 2.32 -0.67
N LEU A 174 13.99 2.47 -1.77
CA LEU A 174 15.44 2.72 -1.75
C LEU A 174 15.76 4.06 -1.05
N SER A 175 14.99 5.11 -1.33
CA SER A 175 15.12 6.40 -0.64
C SER A 175 14.89 6.27 0.87
N LEU A 176 13.95 5.42 1.30
CA LEU A 176 13.68 5.18 2.72
C LEU A 176 14.85 4.45 3.40
N VAL A 177 15.42 3.43 2.75
CA VAL A 177 16.58 2.69 3.30
C VAL A 177 17.84 3.57 3.34
N GLY A 178 17.99 4.49 2.39
CA GLY A 178 19.06 5.49 2.37
C GLY A 178 18.84 6.68 3.31
N ALA A 179 17.71 6.76 3.99
CA ALA A 179 17.38 7.86 4.90
C ALA A 179 18.31 7.92 6.12
N PRO A 180 18.49 9.08 6.76
CA PRO A 180 19.16 9.20 8.06
C PRO A 180 18.57 8.27 9.10
N LYS A 181 19.43 7.72 9.99
CA LYS A 181 19.01 6.76 11.03
C LYS A 181 17.75 7.21 11.82
N PRO A 182 17.65 8.47 12.31
CA PRO A 182 16.45 8.89 13.06
C PRO A 182 15.15 8.71 12.28
N ILE A 183 15.18 8.96 10.96
CA ILE A 183 13.97 8.79 10.11
C ILE A 183 13.63 7.30 9.96
N ARG A 184 14.63 6.45 9.78
CA ARG A 184 14.43 4.99 9.69
C ARG A 184 13.83 4.44 10.97
N ASP A 185 14.39 4.84 12.13
CA ASP A 185 13.92 4.42 13.45
C ASP A 185 12.45 4.85 13.66
N LEU A 186 12.08 6.09 13.34
CA LEU A 186 10.68 6.56 13.43
C LEU A 186 9.71 5.76 12.55
N VAL A 187 10.16 5.30 11.38
CA VAL A 187 9.34 4.46 10.49
C VAL A 187 9.25 3.03 11.01
N THR A 188 10.36 2.46 11.48
CA THR A 188 10.43 1.10 12.02
C THR A 188 9.60 0.98 13.30
N ASP A 189 9.66 1.98 14.19
CA ASP A 189 8.84 2.07 15.41
C ASP A 189 7.35 2.33 15.13
N GLY A 190 6.97 2.50 13.86
CA GLY A 190 5.59 2.76 13.48
C GLY A 190 5.07 4.15 13.81
N LYS A 191 5.92 5.05 14.37
CA LYS A 191 5.55 6.44 14.72
C LYS A 191 5.25 7.29 13.49
N VAL A 192 5.94 7.03 12.38
CA VAL A 192 5.77 7.73 11.11
C VAL A 192 5.53 6.72 9.98
N SER A 193 4.55 6.99 9.11
CA SER A 193 4.37 6.13 7.93
C SER A 193 5.50 6.34 6.91
N ALA A 194 5.91 5.27 6.20
CA ALA A 194 6.91 5.35 5.13
C ALA A 194 6.58 6.46 4.11
N THR A 195 5.31 6.57 3.73
CA THR A 195 4.84 7.61 2.79
C THR A 195 5.04 9.01 3.33
N THR A 196 4.75 9.24 4.63
CA THR A 196 4.96 10.55 5.28
C THR A 196 6.45 10.86 5.34
N ALA A 197 7.29 9.91 5.77
CA ALA A 197 8.73 10.08 5.83
C ALA A 197 9.33 10.48 4.46
N ILE A 198 9.00 9.73 3.39
CA ILE A 198 9.49 9.99 2.05
C ILE A 198 9.04 11.36 1.52
N LYS A 199 7.76 11.73 1.73
CA LYS A 199 7.25 13.05 1.34
C LYS A 199 7.98 14.17 2.09
N THR A 200 8.22 13.98 3.39
CA THR A 200 8.92 14.97 4.22
C THR A 200 10.38 15.13 3.79
N MET A 201 11.08 14.02 3.51
CA MET A 201 12.45 14.07 2.99
C MET A 201 12.55 14.83 1.66
N ARG A 202 11.61 14.57 0.74
CA ARG A 202 11.57 15.31 -0.55
C ARG A 202 11.31 16.79 -0.39
N LYS A 203 10.48 17.16 0.59
CA LYS A 203 10.08 18.56 0.80
C LYS A 203 11.10 19.36 1.61
N HIS A 204 11.66 18.76 2.64
CA HIS A 204 12.47 19.44 3.64
C HIS A 204 13.98 19.13 3.54
N GLY A 205 14.37 18.16 2.68
CA GLY A 205 15.79 17.80 2.51
C GLY A 205 16.48 17.53 3.85
N ALA A 206 17.55 18.26 4.14
CA ALA A 206 18.31 18.13 5.39
C ALA A 206 17.48 18.44 6.64
N GLY A 207 16.42 19.24 6.55
CA GLY A 207 15.53 19.57 7.65
C GLY A 207 14.46 18.51 7.96
N ALA A 208 14.43 17.40 7.21
CA ALA A 208 13.39 16.37 7.33
C ALA A 208 13.38 15.69 8.71
N VAL A 209 14.55 15.48 9.33
CA VAL A 209 14.67 14.87 10.66
C VAL A 209 13.94 15.75 11.68
N ALA A 210 14.31 17.03 11.77
CA ALA A 210 13.71 17.98 12.73
C ALA A 210 12.18 18.12 12.51
N ALA A 211 11.74 18.19 11.24
CA ALA A 211 10.33 18.28 10.91
C ALA A 211 9.53 17.04 11.34
N LEU A 212 10.10 15.84 11.21
CA LEU A 212 9.45 14.60 11.63
C LEU A 212 9.44 14.46 13.16
N GLU A 213 10.52 14.82 13.86
CA GLU A 213 10.58 14.81 15.32
C GLU A 213 9.58 15.80 15.94
N GLU A 214 9.45 17.00 15.35
CA GLU A 214 8.41 17.95 15.76
C GLU A 214 7.00 17.39 15.51
N GLY A 215 6.80 16.72 14.38
CA GLY A 215 5.56 16.01 14.05
C GLY A 215 5.22 14.94 15.07
N VAL A 216 6.21 14.18 15.57
CA VAL A 216 6.04 13.15 16.62
C VAL A 216 5.61 13.81 17.92
N LYS A 217 6.29 14.87 18.36
CA LYS A 217 5.90 15.63 19.58
C LYS A 217 4.45 16.13 19.50
N LYS A 218 4.04 16.65 18.33
CA LYS A 218 2.65 17.09 18.10
C LYS A 218 1.65 15.91 18.11
N ALA A 219 2.03 14.75 17.62
CA ALA A 219 1.19 13.56 17.65
C ALA A 219 1.01 13.04 19.08
N GLU A 220 2.10 12.95 19.85
CA GLU A 220 2.10 12.55 21.26
C GLU A 220 1.26 13.52 22.12
N ALA A 221 1.42 14.83 21.94
CA ALA A 221 0.60 15.85 22.61
C ALA A 221 -0.89 15.75 22.25
N ALA A 222 -1.22 15.24 21.05
CA ALA A 222 -2.59 15.02 20.59
C ALA A 222 -3.13 13.61 20.93
N GLY A 223 -2.40 12.79 21.71
CA GLY A 223 -2.76 11.42 22.07
C GLY A 223 -2.81 10.45 20.87
N LYS A 224 -2.02 10.71 19.83
CA LYS A 224 -2.01 9.88 18.61
C LYS A 224 -0.75 9.04 18.54
N ALA A 225 -0.92 7.75 18.26
CA ALA A 225 0.19 6.82 18.10
C ALA A 225 1.03 7.07 16.84
N LYS A 226 0.47 7.73 15.80
CA LYS A 226 1.16 7.98 14.51
C LYS A 226 1.06 9.45 14.10
N VAL A 227 2.15 9.93 13.50
CA VAL A 227 2.21 11.27 12.90
C VAL A 227 1.31 11.33 11.67
N MET A 228 0.40 12.30 11.67
CA MET A 228 -0.40 12.60 10.48
C MET A 228 0.34 13.60 9.57
N PRO A 229 0.20 13.52 8.24
CA PRO A 229 0.90 14.43 7.31
C PRO A 229 0.74 15.91 7.65
N ARG A 230 -0.43 16.32 8.16
CA ARG A 230 -0.73 17.70 8.60
C ARG A 230 0.09 18.17 9.81
N MET A 231 0.71 17.26 10.57
CA MET A 231 1.50 17.60 11.76
C MET A 231 2.95 17.93 11.39
N VAL A 232 3.41 17.45 10.26
CA VAL A 232 4.73 17.71 9.69
C VAL A 232 4.68 18.90 8.73
N GLU A 233 3.54 19.12 8.07
CA GLU A 233 3.35 20.27 7.21
C GLU A 233 2.84 21.47 8.05
N PRO A 234 3.42 22.69 7.88
CA PRO A 234 2.74 23.88 8.38
C PRO A 234 1.32 23.86 7.81
N ALA A 235 0.35 24.19 8.65
CA ALA A 235 -1.04 24.26 8.23
C ALA A 235 -1.08 25.06 6.94
N ARG A 236 -1.34 24.41 5.81
CA ARG A 236 -1.69 25.15 4.59
C ARG A 236 -2.85 26.04 5.00
N PRO A 237 -2.78 27.36 4.78
CA PRO A 237 -3.98 28.17 4.92
C PRO A 237 -5.03 27.40 4.12
N ARG A 238 -6.15 27.08 4.76
CA ARG A 238 -7.26 26.40 4.08
C ARG A 238 -7.70 27.36 2.99
N THR A 239 -7.18 27.22 1.79
CA THR A 239 -7.82 27.81 0.63
C THR A 239 -9.23 27.26 0.67
N PRO A 240 -10.23 28.14 0.82
CA PRO A 240 -11.61 27.67 0.79
C PRO A 240 -11.78 26.83 -0.48
N SER A 241 -12.47 25.71 -0.36
CA SER A 241 -12.74 24.86 -1.53
C SER A 241 -13.33 25.74 -2.63
N LYS A 242 -13.08 25.43 -3.91
CA LYS A 242 -13.68 26.19 -5.04
C LYS A 242 -15.18 26.41 -4.84
N ALA A 243 -15.88 25.44 -4.21
CA ALA A 243 -17.29 25.59 -3.83
C ALA A 243 -17.53 26.65 -2.74
N ARG A 244 -16.60 26.85 -1.78
CA ARG A 244 -16.73 27.85 -0.71
C ARG A 244 -16.27 29.23 -1.17
N GLN A 245 -15.27 29.31 -2.06
CA GLN A 245 -14.91 30.55 -2.74
C GLN A 245 -16.02 30.99 -3.71
N ALA A 246 -16.66 30.04 -4.40
CA ALA A 246 -17.83 30.31 -5.21
C ALA A 246 -19.05 30.75 -4.38
N ALA A 247 -19.21 30.21 -3.15
CA ALA A 247 -20.28 30.63 -2.25
C ALA A 247 -20.03 32.02 -1.59
N GLU A 248 -18.78 32.34 -1.27
CA GLU A 248 -18.42 33.66 -0.70
C GLU A 248 -18.34 34.78 -1.74
N SER A 249 -18.21 34.47 -3.02
CA SER A 249 -18.23 35.38 -4.16
C SER A 249 -19.51 35.30 -4.99
N ALA A 250 -20.45 34.46 -4.61
CA ALA A 250 -21.67 34.24 -5.36
C ALA A 250 -22.65 35.36 -5.06
N VAL A 251 -22.99 36.11 -6.08
CA VAL A 251 -24.19 36.91 -6.14
C VAL A 251 -25.38 36.03 -5.79
N SER A 252 -26.17 36.39 -4.77
CA SER A 252 -27.34 35.60 -4.36
C SER A 252 -28.45 35.69 -5.43
N ASP A 253 -29.38 34.73 -5.39
CA ASP A 253 -30.55 34.78 -6.28
C ASP A 253 -31.40 36.04 -5.99
N ALA A 254 -31.41 36.52 -4.73
CA ALA A 254 -32.07 37.80 -4.37
C ALA A 254 -31.36 38.98 -5.06
N ASP A 255 -30.01 39.02 -5.03
CA ASP A 255 -29.26 40.10 -5.70
C ASP A 255 -29.51 40.10 -7.22
N CYS A 256 -29.64 38.92 -7.83
CA CYS A 256 -29.98 38.80 -9.25
C CYS A 256 -31.41 39.32 -9.54
N LEU A 257 -32.38 38.98 -8.68
CA LEU A 257 -33.76 39.44 -8.81
C LEU A 257 -33.86 40.95 -8.62
N ASP A 258 -33.27 41.50 -7.58
CA ASP A 258 -33.23 42.95 -7.31
C ASP A 258 -32.55 43.72 -8.45
N TRP A 259 -31.52 43.11 -9.06
CA TRP A 259 -30.87 43.70 -10.24
C TRP A 259 -31.78 43.69 -11.46
N ILE A 260 -32.48 42.57 -11.77
CA ILE A 260 -33.41 42.45 -12.86
C ILE A 260 -34.56 43.51 -12.72
N GLU A 261 -35.07 43.67 -11.49
CA GLU A 261 -36.11 44.67 -11.20
C GLU A 261 -35.61 46.09 -11.47
N ARG A 262 -34.37 46.41 -11.04
CA ARG A 262 -33.74 47.72 -11.31
C ARG A 262 -33.55 48.02 -12.79
N GLN A 263 -33.25 46.97 -13.59
CA GLN A 263 -33.12 47.10 -15.06
C GLN A 263 -34.47 47.18 -15.78
N GLY A 264 -35.60 47.07 -15.08
CA GLY A 264 -36.92 47.04 -15.69
C GLY A 264 -37.20 45.78 -16.50
N GLY A 265 -36.43 44.74 -16.30
CA GLY A 265 -36.45 43.47 -17.02
C GLY A 265 -35.22 43.28 -17.91
N VAL A 266 -34.90 42.01 -18.22
CA VAL A 266 -33.79 41.63 -19.10
C VAL A 266 -34.24 40.51 -20.03
N VAL A 267 -33.57 40.40 -21.17
CA VAL A 267 -33.76 39.29 -22.10
C VAL A 267 -32.57 38.34 -22.01
N ILE A 268 -32.86 37.05 -21.93
CA ILE A 268 -31.82 36.03 -21.85
C ILE A 268 -31.92 35.17 -23.09
N ARG A 269 -30.79 35.03 -23.81
CA ARG A 269 -30.70 34.20 -25.00
C ARG A 269 -29.76 33.03 -24.79
N GLU A 270 -30.17 31.84 -25.21
CA GLU A 270 -29.34 30.66 -25.28
C GLU A 270 -28.72 30.53 -26.66
N TRP A 271 -27.43 30.30 -26.71
CA TRP A 271 -26.68 30.12 -27.94
C TRP A 271 -26.06 28.74 -28.03
N HIS A 272 -26.09 28.20 -29.24
CA HIS A 272 -25.42 26.97 -29.63
C HIS A 272 -24.44 27.28 -30.77
N ARG A 273 -23.15 26.94 -30.56
CA ARG A 273 -22.17 26.84 -31.65
C ARG A 273 -21.81 25.38 -31.85
N GLU A 274 -21.75 24.92 -33.10
CA GLU A 274 -21.34 23.55 -33.45
C GLU A 274 -19.99 23.23 -32.80
N GLY A 275 -19.92 22.13 -32.00
CA GLY A 275 -18.73 21.68 -31.30
C GLY A 275 -18.38 22.40 -29.99
N GLN A 276 -19.20 23.36 -29.52
CA GLN A 276 -18.99 24.09 -28.26
C GLN A 276 -20.11 23.84 -27.25
N ALA A 277 -19.80 24.05 -25.95
CA ALA A 277 -20.79 24.01 -24.88
C ALA A 277 -21.83 25.14 -25.08
N ARG A 278 -23.06 24.92 -24.59
CA ARG A 278 -24.11 25.96 -24.54
C ARG A 278 -23.64 27.15 -23.73
N TYR A 279 -24.02 28.35 -24.14
CA TYR A 279 -23.79 29.54 -23.34
C TYR A 279 -25.03 30.47 -23.41
N PHE A 280 -25.15 31.35 -22.42
CA PHE A 280 -26.27 32.26 -22.22
C PHE A 280 -25.75 33.69 -22.20
N GLU A 281 -26.48 34.57 -22.86
CA GLU A 281 -26.21 36.01 -22.87
C GLU A 281 -27.42 36.74 -22.27
N VAL A 282 -27.13 37.79 -21.51
CA VAL A 282 -28.13 38.70 -20.91
C VAL A 282 -28.06 40.02 -21.64
N PHE A 283 -29.19 40.49 -22.10
CA PHE A 283 -29.38 41.77 -22.78
C PHE A 283 -30.26 42.69 -21.94
N ASP A 284 -30.14 43.99 -22.20
CA ASP A 284 -31.12 44.97 -21.73
C ASP A 284 -32.54 44.64 -22.26
N ARG A 285 -33.58 45.22 -21.64
CA ARG A 285 -34.99 44.96 -22.00
C ARG A 285 -35.30 45.15 -23.47
N ASN A 286 -34.61 46.06 -24.14
CA ASN A 286 -34.84 46.42 -25.55
C ASN A 286 -33.92 45.65 -26.49
N GLU A 287 -33.11 44.70 -25.97
CA GLU A 287 -32.12 43.90 -26.69
C GLU A 287 -31.04 44.71 -27.44
N ASN A 288 -30.80 45.94 -27.00
CA ASN A 288 -29.86 46.84 -27.68
C ASN A 288 -28.42 46.66 -27.17
N GLU A 289 -28.27 46.22 -25.93
CA GLU A 289 -26.96 46.06 -25.32
C GLU A 289 -26.83 44.71 -24.64
N ARG A 290 -25.70 44.01 -24.90
CA ARG A 290 -25.34 42.80 -24.21
C ARG A 290 -24.68 43.15 -22.86
N LEU A 291 -25.31 42.75 -21.75
CA LEU A 291 -24.89 43.09 -20.40
C LEU A 291 -23.88 42.06 -19.84
N ALA A 292 -24.06 40.80 -20.16
CA ALA A 292 -23.14 39.73 -19.71
C ALA A 292 -23.35 38.39 -20.44
N GLU A 293 -22.45 37.46 -20.22
CA GLU A 293 -22.55 36.08 -20.70
C GLU A 293 -22.15 35.07 -19.61
N GLY A 294 -22.58 33.82 -19.74
CA GLY A 294 -22.23 32.76 -18.81
C GLY A 294 -22.59 31.34 -19.28
N ALA A 295 -22.01 30.32 -18.65
CA ALA A 295 -22.24 28.91 -18.98
C ALA A 295 -23.67 28.41 -18.66
N ASN A 296 -24.43 29.16 -17.87
CA ASN A 296 -25.86 28.95 -17.59
C ASN A 296 -26.49 30.28 -17.21
N VAL A 297 -27.82 30.30 -17.15
CA VAL A 297 -28.61 31.53 -16.86
C VAL A 297 -28.15 32.24 -15.58
N ARG A 298 -27.94 31.46 -14.48
CA ARG A 298 -27.50 32.02 -13.20
C ARG A 298 -26.10 32.64 -13.27
N ALA A 299 -25.18 31.99 -13.98
CA ALA A 299 -23.84 32.53 -14.18
C ALA A 299 -23.83 33.79 -15.02
N ALA A 300 -24.66 33.86 -16.05
CA ALA A 300 -24.78 35.02 -16.88
C ALA A 300 -25.36 36.22 -16.09
N LEU A 301 -26.41 36.01 -15.28
CA LEU A 301 -26.99 37.04 -14.41
C LEU A 301 -25.98 37.48 -13.31
N ALA A 302 -25.32 36.55 -12.68
CA ALA A 302 -24.29 36.87 -11.65
C ALA A 302 -23.14 37.71 -12.23
N ASN A 303 -22.75 37.44 -13.49
CA ASN A 303 -21.74 38.23 -14.19
C ASN A 303 -22.23 39.64 -14.51
N ALA A 304 -23.51 39.78 -14.89
CA ALA A 304 -24.12 41.07 -15.13
C ALA A 304 -24.16 41.93 -13.85
N VAL A 305 -24.61 41.37 -12.73
CA VAL A 305 -24.60 42.04 -11.41
C VAL A 305 -23.21 42.51 -11.00
N LYS A 306 -22.17 41.68 -11.23
CA LYS A 306 -20.77 42.02 -10.90
C LYS A 306 -20.19 43.11 -11.81
N ALA A 307 -20.62 43.20 -13.03
CA ALA A 307 -20.13 44.21 -13.98
C ALA A 307 -20.63 45.62 -13.63
N GLU A 308 -21.74 45.72 -12.90
CA GLU A 308 -22.35 46.99 -12.50
C GLU A 308 -21.95 47.42 -11.05
N SER A 309 -21.33 46.52 -10.28
CA SER A 309 -20.85 46.76 -8.90
C SER A 309 -19.43 47.31 -8.89
#